data_48098d56180064986cb12041c8dc83a6
#
_entry.id   48098d56180064986cb12041c8dc83a6
#
_cell.length_a   1.000
_cell.length_b   1.000
_cell.length_c   1.000
_cell.angle_alpha   90.00
_cell.angle_beta   90.00
_cell.angle_gamma   90.00
#
_symmetry.space_group_name_H-M   'P 1'
#
loop_
_entity.id
_entity.type
_entity.pdbx_description
1 polymer ?
#
loop_
_entity_poly.entity_id
_entity_poly.type
_entity_poly.pdbx_seq_one_letter_code
_entity_poly.pdbx_strand_id
1 'polypeptide(L)'
;VSWYAANEYCQAQGKKLPTVAQWEYVAQASETRKNGSSEKGYNQKILAWYGDSAKKPLTDIAQDKANFWGVHNMHGLIWEWTDDFNSNLVTGESRSDGSLNQGLFCGSGAAGAVDPSDYAAFMRYGFRSSLASKFALSSLGFRCAKAED
;
A
#
# COMPACT_ATOMS: atom_id res chain seq x y z
N VAL A 1 10.78 10.84 3.99
CA VAL A 1 12.08 10.13 4.08
C VAL A 1 12.32 9.32 2.82
N SER A 2 13.59 9.05 2.48
CA SER A 2 13.96 8.15 1.37
C SER A 2 13.78 6.69 1.76
N TRP A 3 13.71 5.80 0.75
CA TRP A 3 13.69 4.36 0.99
C TRP A 3 14.90 3.89 1.79
N TYR A 4 16.08 4.41 1.46
CA TYR A 4 17.33 4.06 2.17
C TYR A 4 17.25 4.39 3.65
N ALA A 5 16.79 5.60 4.00
CA ALA A 5 16.67 6.00 5.40
C ALA A 5 15.61 5.16 6.14
N ALA A 6 14.50 4.83 5.48
CA ALA A 6 13.47 3.99 6.04
C ALA A 6 13.97 2.56 6.29
N ASN A 7 14.68 1.99 5.33
CA ASN A 7 15.26 0.65 5.42
C ASN A 7 16.30 0.56 6.55
N GLU A 8 17.25 1.49 6.60
CA GLU A 8 18.27 1.55 7.65
C GLU A 8 17.64 1.68 9.04
N TYR A 9 16.61 2.52 9.18
CA TYR A 9 15.92 2.67 10.45
C TYR A 9 15.29 1.34 10.90
N CYS A 10 14.59 0.65 10.01
CA CYS A 10 13.95 -0.62 10.34
C CYS A 10 15.00 -1.68 10.72
N GLN A 11 16.10 -1.77 9.98
CA GLN A 11 17.19 -2.70 10.26
C GLN A 11 17.86 -2.41 11.62
N ALA A 12 18.09 -1.15 11.96
CA ALA A 12 18.63 -0.75 13.26
C ALA A 12 17.70 -1.16 14.43
N GLN A 13 16.41 -1.37 14.18
CA GLN A 13 15.45 -1.88 15.15
C GLN A 13 15.28 -3.41 15.11
N GLY A 14 16.13 -4.14 14.37
CA GLY A 14 15.97 -5.57 14.16
C GLY A 14 14.72 -5.96 13.37
N LYS A 15 14.25 -5.06 12.49
CA LYS A 15 13.06 -5.21 11.69
C LYS A 15 13.39 -4.99 10.20
N LYS A 16 12.38 -5.08 9.34
CA LYS A 16 12.48 -4.82 7.91
C LYS A 16 11.32 -3.93 7.45
N LEU A 17 11.42 -3.33 6.28
CA LEU A 17 10.24 -2.83 5.60
C LEU A 17 9.34 -4.03 5.21
N PRO A 18 8.01 -3.90 5.27
CA PRO A 18 7.12 -4.93 4.76
C PRO A 18 7.27 -5.02 3.24
N THR A 19 7.12 -6.22 2.69
CA THR A 19 6.95 -6.39 1.24
C THR A 19 5.59 -5.84 0.80
N VAL A 20 5.42 -5.59 -0.51
CA VAL A 20 4.11 -5.22 -1.08
C VAL A 20 3.05 -6.26 -0.72
N ALA A 21 3.37 -7.56 -0.85
CA ALA A 21 2.44 -8.64 -0.52
C ALA A 21 2.02 -8.63 0.96
N GLN A 22 2.96 -8.42 1.87
CA GLN A 22 2.66 -8.31 3.31
C GLN A 22 1.81 -7.08 3.62
N TRP A 23 2.16 -5.95 3.02
CA TRP A 23 1.42 -4.71 3.20
C TRP A 23 -0.03 -4.84 2.70
N GLU A 24 -0.23 -5.35 1.49
CA GLU A 24 -1.56 -5.55 0.89
C GLU A 24 -2.40 -6.56 1.68
N TYR A 25 -1.78 -7.63 2.17
CA TYR A 25 -2.48 -8.62 3.01
C TYR A 25 -3.06 -7.99 4.28
N VAL A 26 -2.29 -7.13 4.96
CA VAL A 26 -2.77 -6.42 6.15
C VAL A 26 -3.77 -5.34 5.79
N ALA A 27 -3.55 -4.64 4.68
CA ALA A 27 -4.37 -3.52 4.23
C ALA A 27 -5.77 -3.91 3.75
N GLN A 28 -5.97 -5.17 3.30
CA GLN A 28 -7.30 -5.63 2.90
C GLN A 28 -8.27 -5.81 4.07
N ALA A 29 -7.79 -5.82 5.31
CA ALA A 29 -8.62 -6.04 6.48
C ALA A 29 -9.42 -4.77 6.84
N SER A 30 -10.70 -4.96 7.17
CA SER A 30 -11.53 -3.95 7.83
C SER A 30 -11.32 -3.98 9.35
N GLU A 31 -12.09 -3.20 10.08
CA GLU A 31 -12.10 -3.23 11.55
C GLU A 31 -12.59 -4.58 12.11
N THR A 32 -13.41 -5.31 11.35
CA THR A 32 -14.11 -6.51 11.81
C THR A 32 -13.77 -7.78 11.05
N ARG A 33 -13.16 -7.69 9.87
CA ARG A 33 -12.90 -8.82 8.98
C ARG A 33 -11.49 -8.81 8.41
N LYS A 34 -10.95 -9.99 8.16
CA LYS A 34 -9.66 -10.17 7.46
C LYS A 34 -9.66 -9.60 6.06
N ASN A 35 -10.81 -9.57 5.41
CA ASN A 35 -11.04 -8.94 4.11
C ASN A 35 -12.32 -8.12 4.18
N GLY A 36 -12.19 -6.81 4.06
CA GLY A 36 -13.28 -5.83 4.14
C GLY A 36 -13.89 -5.48 2.80
N SER A 37 -13.42 -6.03 1.68
CA SER A 37 -13.84 -5.63 0.32
C SER A 37 -15.35 -5.75 0.08
N SER A 38 -16.00 -6.72 0.74
CA SER A 38 -17.45 -6.93 0.67
C SER A 38 -18.27 -6.05 1.63
N GLU A 39 -17.61 -5.29 2.52
CA GLU A 39 -18.31 -4.42 3.47
C GLU A 39 -18.75 -3.13 2.80
N LYS A 40 -20.01 -2.76 3.05
CA LYS A 40 -20.57 -1.52 2.53
C LYS A 40 -19.75 -0.31 3.01
N GLY A 41 -19.31 0.48 2.06
CA GLY A 41 -18.56 1.72 2.35
C GLY A 41 -17.05 1.54 2.56
N TYR A 42 -16.53 0.32 2.67
CA TYR A 42 -15.10 0.08 2.89
C TYR A 42 -14.24 0.66 1.76
N ASN A 43 -14.53 0.28 0.52
CA ASN A 43 -13.76 0.76 -0.63
C ASN A 43 -13.94 2.27 -0.88
N GLN A 44 -15.14 2.81 -0.64
CA GLN A 44 -15.38 4.24 -0.75
C GLN A 44 -14.55 5.05 0.26
N LYS A 45 -14.40 4.55 1.49
CA LYS A 45 -13.55 5.18 2.52
C LYS A 45 -12.09 5.26 2.07
N ILE A 46 -11.57 4.18 1.47
CA ILE A 46 -10.20 4.13 0.94
C ILE A 46 -10.03 5.12 -0.22
N LEU A 47 -10.95 5.12 -1.18
CA LEU A 47 -10.88 6.02 -2.32
C LEU A 47 -11.03 7.50 -1.92
N ALA A 48 -11.86 7.79 -0.94
CA ALA A 48 -11.99 9.15 -0.40
C ALA A 48 -10.68 9.64 0.20
N TRP A 49 -9.93 8.79 0.91
CA TRP A 49 -8.62 9.14 1.41
C TRP A 49 -7.64 9.45 0.29
N TYR A 50 -7.60 8.65 -0.79
CA TYR A 50 -6.72 8.92 -1.93
C TYR A 50 -7.03 10.25 -2.60
N GLY A 51 -8.31 10.65 -2.68
CA GLY A 51 -8.71 11.94 -3.23
C GLY A 51 -8.33 13.14 -2.36
N ASP A 52 -8.28 12.96 -1.05
CA ASP A 52 -8.11 14.04 -0.07
C ASP A 52 -6.73 14.07 0.61
N SER A 53 -5.90 13.05 0.42
CA SER A 53 -4.66 12.88 1.17
C SER A 53 -3.67 14.03 1.06
N ALA A 54 -3.68 14.77 -0.06
CA ALA A 54 -2.81 15.91 -0.27
C ALA A 54 -3.31 17.22 0.39
N LYS A 55 -4.53 17.23 0.93
CA LYS A 55 -5.21 18.46 1.36
C LYS A 55 -5.32 18.63 2.86
N LYS A 56 -5.06 17.57 3.63
CA LYS A 56 -5.24 17.61 5.09
C LYS A 56 -3.90 17.64 5.80
N PRO A 57 -3.76 18.44 6.86
CA PRO A 57 -2.60 18.36 7.72
C PRO A 57 -2.49 16.95 8.33
N LEU A 58 -1.27 16.48 8.54
CA LEU A 58 -1.04 15.21 9.21
C LEU A 58 -1.54 15.31 10.67
N THR A 59 -2.25 14.29 11.08
CA THR A 59 -2.66 14.11 12.48
C THR A 59 -1.70 13.13 13.17
N ASP A 60 -1.86 12.97 14.47
CA ASP A 60 -1.12 11.94 15.20
C ASP A 60 -1.48 10.54 14.69
N ILE A 61 -0.54 9.61 14.83
CA ILE A 61 -0.74 8.20 14.47
C ILE A 61 -1.76 7.54 15.38
N ALA A 62 -2.40 6.49 14.90
CA ALA A 62 -3.36 5.67 15.65
C ALA A 62 -4.59 6.42 16.18
N GLN A 63 -5.00 7.50 15.51
CA GLN A 63 -6.26 8.18 15.80
C GLN A 63 -7.49 7.49 15.19
N ASP A 64 -7.27 6.66 14.18
CA ASP A 64 -8.30 5.80 13.60
C ASP A 64 -8.48 4.51 14.42
N LYS A 65 -9.54 3.77 14.11
CA LYS A 65 -9.71 2.42 14.64
C LYS A 65 -8.74 1.46 13.97
N ALA A 66 -8.18 0.56 14.77
CA ALA A 66 -7.35 -0.53 14.25
C ALA A 66 -8.17 -1.44 13.32
N ASN A 67 -7.52 -2.01 12.33
CA ASN A 67 -8.12 -3.05 11.52
C ASN A 67 -8.17 -4.39 12.28
N PHE A 68 -8.69 -5.44 11.64
CA PHE A 68 -8.82 -6.79 12.23
C PHE A 68 -7.50 -7.31 12.86
N TRP A 69 -6.37 -6.93 12.30
CA TRP A 69 -5.04 -7.34 12.77
C TRP A 69 -4.46 -6.43 13.88
N GLY A 70 -5.22 -5.45 14.34
CA GLY A 70 -4.74 -4.48 15.34
C GLY A 70 -3.84 -3.39 14.76
N VAL A 71 -3.80 -3.24 13.43
CA VAL A 71 -2.93 -2.27 12.74
C VAL A 71 -3.72 -1.03 12.38
N HIS A 72 -3.12 0.14 12.68
CA HIS A 72 -3.71 1.45 12.41
C HIS A 72 -3.21 2.05 11.09
N ASN A 73 -4.02 2.94 10.52
CA ASN A 73 -3.66 3.85 9.43
C ASN A 73 -3.14 3.16 8.15
N MET A 74 -3.60 1.94 7.83
CA MET A 74 -3.20 1.29 6.56
C MET A 74 -3.67 2.09 5.34
N HIS A 75 -4.84 2.71 5.41
CA HIS A 75 -5.40 3.58 4.37
C HIS A 75 -5.63 4.98 4.94
N GLY A 76 -4.56 5.60 5.46
CA GLY A 76 -4.66 6.92 6.08
C GLY A 76 -3.30 7.55 6.36
N LEU A 77 -3.28 8.81 6.69
CA LEU A 77 -2.13 9.64 7.00
C LEU A 77 -1.17 9.85 5.82
N ILE A 78 -0.37 8.84 5.48
CA ILE A 78 0.71 8.92 4.50
C ILE A 78 0.75 7.68 3.61
N TRP A 79 1.42 7.80 2.48
CA TRP A 79 1.90 6.68 1.70
C TRP A 79 3.09 6.03 2.39
N GLU A 80 3.33 4.75 2.14
CA GLU A 80 4.35 3.99 2.86
C GLU A 80 5.28 3.24 1.91
N TRP A 81 6.58 3.33 2.21
CA TRP A 81 7.59 2.51 1.57
C TRP A 81 7.40 1.03 1.86
N THR A 82 7.61 0.21 0.84
CA THR A 82 7.75 -1.25 0.96
C THR A 82 9.14 -1.67 0.54
N ASP A 83 9.58 -2.84 0.96
CA ASP A 83 10.92 -3.35 0.67
C ASP A 83 11.14 -3.50 -0.84
N ASP A 84 10.15 -4.06 -1.52
CA ASP A 84 10.14 -4.39 -2.94
C ASP A 84 9.27 -3.43 -3.77
N PHE A 85 9.21 -2.15 -3.41
CA PHE A 85 8.33 -1.17 -4.05
C PHE A 85 8.49 -1.07 -5.57
N ASN A 86 9.67 -1.42 -6.09
CA ASN A 86 10.02 -1.39 -7.52
C ASN A 86 10.04 -2.78 -8.19
N SER A 87 9.75 -3.85 -7.48
CA SER A 87 9.74 -5.22 -8.02
C SER A 87 8.65 -5.42 -9.09
N ASN A 88 7.67 -4.54 -9.11
CA ASN A 88 6.63 -4.47 -10.13
C ASN A 88 7.07 -3.81 -11.44
N LEU A 89 8.30 -3.34 -11.54
CA LEU A 89 8.92 -2.99 -12.81
C LEU A 89 9.19 -4.29 -13.56
N VAL A 90 8.18 -4.75 -14.29
CA VAL A 90 8.20 -5.96 -15.09
C VAL A 90 9.41 -5.93 -16.02
N THR A 91 10.35 -6.81 -15.78
CA THR A 91 11.26 -7.22 -16.84
C THR A 91 10.41 -7.82 -17.95
N GLY A 92 10.70 -7.51 -19.21
CA GLY A 92 9.89 -7.90 -20.36
C GLY A 92 9.64 -9.41 -20.53
N GLU A 93 10.20 -10.24 -19.64
CA GLU A 93 10.07 -11.70 -19.62
C GLU A 93 8.85 -12.20 -18.84
N SER A 94 8.25 -11.37 -17.96
CA SER A 94 7.04 -11.77 -17.20
C SER A 94 5.76 -11.80 -18.05
N ARG A 95 5.85 -11.58 -19.34
CA ARG A 95 4.68 -11.56 -20.25
C ARG A 95 4.11 -12.94 -20.56
N SER A 96 4.80 -14.02 -20.20
CA SER A 96 4.39 -15.38 -20.54
C SER A 96 3.68 -16.13 -19.43
N ASP A 97 3.65 -15.58 -18.20
CA ASP A 97 3.01 -16.22 -17.07
C ASP A 97 1.63 -15.60 -16.83
N GLY A 98 0.58 -16.36 -17.18
CA GLY A 98 -0.83 -15.96 -17.10
C GLY A 98 -1.38 -15.82 -15.69
N SER A 99 -0.54 -15.40 -14.74
CA SER A 99 -0.91 -15.23 -13.34
C SER A 99 -1.58 -13.86 -13.08
N LEU A 100 -2.17 -13.74 -11.91
CA LEU A 100 -2.86 -12.57 -11.35
C LEU A 100 -2.21 -11.19 -11.62
N ASN A 101 -0.91 -11.17 -11.94
CA ASN A 101 -0.19 -9.96 -12.31
C ASN A 101 -0.66 -9.35 -13.65
N GLN A 102 -1.17 -10.14 -14.58
CA GLN A 102 -1.61 -9.64 -15.89
C GLN A 102 -2.87 -8.76 -15.78
N GLY A 103 -3.77 -9.06 -14.86
CA GLY A 103 -4.95 -8.23 -14.60
C GLY A 103 -4.61 -6.86 -13.97
N LEU A 104 -3.57 -6.81 -13.14
CA LEU A 104 -3.08 -5.58 -12.53
C LEU A 104 -2.27 -4.71 -13.51
N PHE A 105 -1.59 -5.34 -14.48
CA PHE A 105 -0.65 -4.67 -15.37
C PHE A 105 -1.24 -4.14 -16.68
N CYS A 106 -2.28 -4.77 -17.17
CA CYS A 106 -2.79 -4.43 -18.48
C CYS A 106 -3.82 -3.33 -18.40
N GLY A 107 -3.55 -2.14 -17.92
CA GLY A 107 -4.40 -0.95 -18.15
C GLY A 107 -5.93 -1.16 -18.07
N SER A 108 -6.34 -2.41 -18.04
CA SER A 108 -7.72 -2.85 -17.85
C SER A 108 -8.29 -2.39 -16.49
N GLY A 109 -7.42 -2.15 -15.53
CA GLY A 109 -7.81 -1.57 -14.26
C GLY A 109 -8.45 -0.19 -14.38
N ALA A 110 -7.99 0.64 -15.32
CA ALA A 110 -8.55 1.98 -15.47
C ALA A 110 -9.80 2.03 -16.37
N ALA A 111 -9.85 1.17 -17.39
CA ALA A 111 -10.94 1.20 -18.39
C ALA A 111 -12.11 0.27 -18.06
N GLY A 112 -11.94 -0.66 -17.12
CA GLY A 112 -12.92 -1.68 -16.78
C GLY A 112 -13.04 -1.99 -15.29
N ALA A 113 -12.45 -1.18 -14.40
CA ALA A 113 -12.60 -1.34 -12.95
C ALA A 113 -14.07 -1.08 -12.56
N VAL A 114 -14.86 -2.12 -12.65
CA VAL A 114 -16.22 -2.14 -12.16
C VAL A 114 -16.22 -2.23 -10.63
N ASP A 115 -15.14 -2.73 -10.05
CA ASP A 115 -14.97 -2.88 -8.61
C ASP A 115 -14.07 -1.75 -8.03
N PRO A 116 -14.58 -0.94 -7.09
CA PRO A 116 -13.80 0.09 -6.40
C PRO A 116 -12.55 -0.44 -5.70
N SER A 117 -12.49 -1.71 -5.28
CA SER A 117 -11.31 -2.32 -4.67
C SER A 117 -10.17 -2.47 -5.66
N ASP A 118 -10.46 -2.84 -6.89
CA ASP A 118 -9.48 -2.96 -7.97
C ASP A 118 -8.89 -1.59 -8.33
N TYR A 119 -9.74 -0.55 -8.34
CA TYR A 119 -9.27 0.81 -8.59
C TYR A 119 -8.34 1.32 -7.48
N ALA A 120 -8.65 1.04 -6.22
CA ALA A 120 -7.79 1.40 -5.10
C ALA A 120 -6.42 0.68 -5.18
N ALA A 121 -6.42 -0.61 -5.53
CA ALA A 121 -5.20 -1.38 -5.76
C ALA A 121 -4.38 -0.82 -6.93
N PHE A 122 -5.03 -0.45 -8.02
CA PHE A 122 -4.40 0.20 -9.17
C PHE A 122 -3.75 1.53 -8.79
N MET A 123 -4.41 2.36 -7.99
CA MET A 123 -3.84 3.62 -7.50
C MET A 123 -2.59 3.40 -6.66
N ARG A 124 -2.60 2.41 -5.76
CA ARG A 124 -1.41 2.05 -4.96
C ARG A 124 -0.26 1.57 -5.83
N TYR A 125 -0.57 0.72 -6.79
CA TYR A 125 0.41 0.23 -7.75
C TYR A 125 1.03 1.36 -8.55
N GLY A 126 0.21 2.24 -9.13
CA GLY A 126 0.67 3.39 -9.90
C GLY A 126 1.56 4.31 -9.07
N PHE A 127 1.20 4.58 -7.83
CA PHE A 127 2.03 5.38 -6.92
C PHE A 127 3.39 4.72 -6.67
N ARG A 128 3.42 3.45 -6.28
CA ARG A 128 4.69 2.71 -6.05
C ARG A 128 5.58 2.70 -7.29
N SER A 129 5.00 2.49 -8.46
CA SER A 129 5.73 2.46 -9.74
C SER A 129 6.33 3.82 -10.12
N SER A 130 5.80 4.90 -9.59
CA SER A 130 6.31 6.26 -9.83
C SER A 130 7.48 6.64 -8.92
N LEU A 131 7.77 5.85 -7.88
CA LEU A 131 8.78 6.16 -6.88
C LEU A 131 10.18 5.81 -7.34
N ALA A 132 11.14 6.63 -6.94
CA ALA A 132 12.55 6.28 -6.94
C ALA A 132 13.07 6.25 -5.49
N SER A 133 13.97 5.33 -5.17
CA SER A 133 14.46 5.07 -3.79
C SER A 133 15.01 6.31 -3.07
N LYS A 134 15.48 7.30 -3.82
CA LYS A 134 15.99 8.58 -3.30
C LYS A 134 14.91 9.62 -3.01
N PHE A 135 13.66 9.38 -3.41
CA PHE A 135 12.59 10.36 -3.18
C PHE A 135 12.31 10.53 -1.69
N ALA A 136 12.03 11.78 -1.32
CA ALA A 136 11.59 12.14 0.02
C ALA A 136 10.43 13.13 -0.14
N LEU A 137 9.21 12.68 0.13
CA LEU A 137 8.00 13.46 0.04
C LEU A 137 7.39 13.64 1.43
N SER A 138 6.71 14.76 1.65
CA SER A 138 6.04 15.04 2.93
C SER A 138 4.93 14.03 3.26
N SER A 139 4.33 13.43 2.22
CA SER A 139 3.28 12.42 2.35
C SER A 139 3.77 10.98 2.22
N LEU A 140 5.09 10.74 2.25
CA LEU A 140 5.69 9.42 2.09
C LEU A 140 6.57 9.08 3.28
N GLY A 141 6.17 8.06 4.03
CA GLY A 141 6.90 7.52 5.17
C GLY A 141 7.00 6.01 5.11
N PHE A 142 6.96 5.34 6.24
CA PHE A 142 7.12 3.90 6.31
C PHE A 142 6.61 3.33 7.64
N ARG A 143 6.44 2.04 7.66
CA ARG A 143 6.33 1.22 8.88
C ARG A 143 7.34 0.08 8.81
N CYS A 144 7.74 -0.43 9.97
CA CYS A 144 8.59 -1.61 10.04
C CYS A 144 7.75 -2.85 10.36
N ALA A 145 8.13 -3.98 9.79
CA ALA A 145 7.61 -5.30 10.11
C ALA A 145 8.70 -6.14 10.77
N LYS A 146 8.33 -6.93 11.78
CA LYS A 146 9.19 -7.94 12.37
C LYS A 146 8.84 -9.29 11.75
N ALA A 147 9.85 -10.06 11.32
CA ALA A 147 9.64 -11.46 11.02
C ALA A 147 9.33 -12.21 12.32
N GLU A 148 8.39 -13.13 12.30
CA GLU A 148 8.26 -14.12 13.36
C GLU A 148 9.46 -15.07 13.25
N ASP A 149 10.08 -15.35 14.38
CA ASP A 149 11.18 -16.33 14.52
C ASP A 149 10.64 -17.73 14.36
#